data_f2f18aaf2b83a48dc6e064c6c37627e2
#
_entry.id   f2f18aaf2b83a48dc6e064c6c37627e2
#
_cell.length_a   1.000
_cell.length_b   1.000
_cell.length_c   1.000
_cell.angle_alpha   90.00
_cell.angle_beta   90.00
_cell.angle_gamma   90.00
#
_symmetry.space_group_name_H-M   'P 1'
#
loop_
_entity.id
_entity.type
_entity.pdbx_description
1 polymer ?
#
loop_
_entity_poly.entity_id
_entity_poly.type
_entity_poly.pdbx_seq_one_letter_code
_entity_poly.pdbx_strand_id
1 'polypeptide(L)'
;MPEPELFLLFVRPLNHAGIRYVVSGSVAAIFYGEPRLTHDVDFVVFLNANDIQRLIEVFPAKDFYLPPEATMLAETAREHHGHFNLIHRDTGFKADLYPTGRDELNAWAFRGKRSIEFEGENVMLAPPEYVILRKLEYYREGHAEKHLHDIRAMLAISGEQLDRTTLNEWIQRRGLETEWRQATS
;
A
#
# COMPACT_ATOMS: atom_id res chain seq x y z
N MET A 1 2.70 -14.77 -3.47
CA MET A 1 1.44 -14.07 -3.23
C MET A 1 0.97 -14.42 -1.84
N PRO A 2 0.34 -13.51 -1.09
CA PRO A 2 -0.49 -13.96 0.02
C PRO A 2 -1.49 -14.95 -0.57
N GLU A 3 -1.93 -15.91 0.24
CA GLU A 3 -3.06 -16.74 -0.20
C GLU A 3 -4.19 -15.79 -0.63
N PRO A 4 -4.79 -15.98 -1.82
CA PRO A 4 -5.79 -15.07 -2.37
C PRO A 4 -6.89 -14.75 -1.37
N GLU A 5 -7.32 -15.73 -0.60
CA GLU A 5 -8.35 -15.58 0.43
C GLU A 5 -7.94 -14.62 1.55
N LEU A 6 -6.67 -14.63 2.01
CA LEU A 6 -6.19 -13.75 3.07
C LEU A 6 -6.16 -12.29 2.62
N PHE A 7 -5.76 -12.02 1.38
CA PHE A 7 -5.79 -10.69 0.80
C PHE A 7 -7.23 -10.16 0.66
N LEU A 8 -8.14 -11.01 0.19
CA LEU A 8 -9.55 -10.68 -0.02
C LEU A 8 -10.32 -10.46 1.29
N LEU A 9 -9.82 -10.97 2.45
CA LEU A 9 -10.38 -10.65 3.77
C LEU A 9 -10.45 -9.14 4.03
N PHE A 10 -9.56 -8.37 3.44
CA PHE A 10 -9.53 -6.90 3.60
C PHE A 10 -10.13 -6.18 2.38
N VAL A 11 -9.86 -6.66 1.18
CA VAL A 11 -10.34 -6.01 -0.05
C VAL A 11 -11.86 -6.01 -0.14
N ARG A 12 -12.52 -7.15 0.11
CA ARG A 12 -13.99 -7.26 0.02
C ARG A 12 -14.72 -6.30 0.96
N PRO A 13 -14.39 -6.23 2.27
CA PRO A 13 -15.02 -5.28 3.16
C PRO A 13 -14.76 -3.82 2.78
N LEU A 14 -13.54 -3.46 2.35
CA LEU A 14 -13.22 -2.11 1.90
C LEU A 14 -14.04 -1.71 0.66
N ASN A 15 -14.17 -2.61 -0.33
CA ASN A 15 -14.99 -2.40 -1.50
C ASN A 15 -16.49 -2.24 -1.11
N HIS A 16 -16.98 -3.12 -0.25
CA HIS A 16 -18.38 -3.08 0.21
C HIS A 16 -18.70 -1.78 0.96
N ALA A 17 -17.81 -1.31 1.80
CA ALA A 17 -17.96 -0.04 2.52
C ALA A 17 -17.76 1.19 1.64
N GLY A 18 -17.32 1.03 0.39
CA GLY A 18 -16.96 2.14 -0.49
C GLY A 18 -15.77 2.96 0.00
N ILE A 19 -14.89 2.36 0.81
CA ILE A 19 -13.65 2.98 1.26
C ILE A 19 -12.68 3.07 0.08
N ARG A 20 -12.22 4.28 -0.20
CA ARG A 20 -11.25 4.50 -1.26
C ARG A 20 -9.85 4.13 -0.80
N TYR A 21 -9.20 3.22 -1.53
CA TYR A 21 -7.85 2.75 -1.23
C TYR A 21 -7.04 2.53 -2.50
N VAL A 22 -5.74 2.38 -2.32
CA VAL A 22 -4.83 1.72 -3.26
C VAL A 22 -3.95 0.74 -2.49
N VAL A 23 -3.78 -0.46 -3.04
CA VAL A 23 -2.83 -1.44 -2.53
C VAL A 23 -1.42 -0.98 -2.87
N SER A 24 -0.52 -1.06 -1.91
CA SER A 24 0.88 -0.66 -2.01
C SER A 24 1.81 -1.77 -1.48
N GLY A 25 2.99 -1.40 -1.06
CA GLY A 25 3.92 -2.25 -0.34
C GLY A 25 4.33 -3.52 -1.07
N SER A 26 4.36 -4.62 -0.31
CA SER A 26 4.81 -5.92 -0.82
C SER A 26 3.82 -6.55 -1.77
N VAL A 27 2.53 -6.46 -1.49
CA VAL A 27 1.50 -7.05 -2.37
C VAL A 27 1.49 -6.37 -3.74
N ALA A 28 1.52 -5.04 -3.80
CA ALA A 28 1.60 -4.34 -5.08
C ALA A 28 2.90 -4.67 -5.83
N ALA A 29 4.04 -4.80 -5.13
CA ALA A 29 5.30 -5.20 -5.76
C ALA A 29 5.24 -6.61 -6.37
N ILE A 30 4.48 -7.53 -5.77
CA ILE A 30 4.24 -8.87 -6.31
C ILE A 30 3.42 -8.81 -7.61
N PHE A 31 2.43 -7.93 -7.70
CA PHE A 31 1.65 -7.75 -8.93
C PHE A 31 2.50 -7.19 -10.09
N TYR A 32 3.51 -6.38 -9.77
CA TYR A 32 4.39 -5.77 -10.77
C TYR A 32 5.73 -6.50 -10.97
N GLY A 33 6.05 -7.46 -10.10
CA GLY A 33 7.33 -8.15 -10.08
C GLY A 33 7.18 -9.65 -9.83
N GLU A 34 8.06 -10.20 -9.02
CA GLU A 34 8.10 -11.64 -8.73
C GLU A 34 7.18 -12.02 -7.57
N PRO A 35 6.46 -13.17 -7.66
CA PRO A 35 5.71 -13.72 -6.55
C PRO A 35 6.61 -14.07 -5.36
N ARG A 36 6.23 -13.65 -4.18
CA ARG A 36 6.86 -14.05 -2.92
C ARG A 36 5.84 -14.10 -1.79
N LEU A 37 6.19 -14.74 -0.68
CA LEU A 37 5.33 -14.74 0.50
C LEU A 37 5.34 -13.36 1.17
N THR A 38 4.17 -12.94 1.63
CA THR A 38 4.00 -11.79 2.51
C THR A 38 2.89 -12.10 3.52
N HIS A 39 3.03 -11.57 4.73
CA HIS A 39 2.10 -11.78 5.84
C HIS A 39 1.26 -10.54 6.15
N ASP A 40 1.39 -9.52 5.35
CA ASP A 40 0.71 -8.24 5.48
C ASP A 40 0.31 -7.68 4.11
N VAL A 41 -0.63 -6.76 4.12
CA VAL A 41 -1.00 -5.95 2.97
C VAL A 41 -1.02 -4.48 3.36
N ASP A 42 -0.40 -3.65 2.55
CA ASP A 42 -0.34 -2.20 2.75
C ASP A 42 -1.41 -1.52 1.91
N PHE A 43 -2.27 -0.75 2.56
CA PHE A 43 -3.29 0.08 1.90
C PHE A 43 -3.00 1.56 2.18
N VAL A 44 -2.84 2.34 1.14
CA VAL A 44 -3.00 3.80 1.28
C VAL A 44 -4.49 4.10 1.16
N VAL A 45 -5.06 4.77 2.16
CA VAL A 45 -6.49 4.96 2.28
C VAL A 45 -6.87 6.44 2.32
N PHE A 46 -7.93 6.79 1.63
CA PHE A 46 -8.51 8.13 1.73
C PHE A 46 -9.69 8.07 2.70
N LEU A 47 -9.46 8.47 3.95
CA LEU A 47 -10.42 8.40 5.03
C LEU A 47 -10.81 9.79 5.53
N ASN A 48 -12.06 9.89 5.95
CA ASN A 48 -12.57 10.98 6.79
C ASN A 48 -13.21 10.38 8.06
N ALA A 49 -13.67 11.21 8.96
CA ALA A 49 -14.21 10.75 10.24
C ALA A 49 -15.40 9.77 10.09
N ASN A 50 -16.26 9.97 9.08
CA ASN A 50 -17.41 9.06 8.85
C ASN A 50 -16.95 7.69 8.32
N ASP A 51 -15.82 7.61 7.64
CA ASP A 51 -15.29 6.36 7.11
C ASP A 51 -14.79 5.44 8.24
N ILE A 52 -14.40 5.99 9.40
CA ILE A 52 -13.99 5.19 10.56
C ILE A 52 -15.15 4.34 11.08
N GLN A 53 -16.37 4.87 11.13
CA GLN A 53 -17.54 4.09 11.52
C GLN A 53 -17.82 2.96 10.51
N ARG A 54 -17.72 3.23 9.21
CA ARG A 54 -17.86 2.21 8.17
C ARG A 54 -16.81 1.10 8.32
N LEU A 55 -15.54 1.45 8.65
CA LEU A 55 -14.51 0.44 8.91
C LEU A 55 -14.89 -0.47 10.08
N ILE A 56 -15.38 0.10 11.20
CA ILE A 56 -15.81 -0.66 12.37
C ILE A 56 -16.97 -1.61 12.00
N GLU A 57 -17.90 -1.16 11.17
CA GLU A 57 -19.05 -1.95 10.74
C GLU A 57 -18.67 -3.14 9.84
N VAL A 58 -17.73 -2.95 8.90
CA VAL A 58 -17.34 -3.99 7.93
C VAL A 58 -16.24 -4.91 8.40
N PHE A 59 -15.53 -4.54 9.49
CA PHE A 59 -14.53 -5.38 10.14
C PHE A 59 -14.99 -5.72 11.58
N PRO A 60 -15.92 -6.67 11.75
CA PRO A 60 -16.51 -6.97 13.04
C PRO A 60 -15.46 -7.46 14.06
N ALA A 61 -15.55 -6.97 15.30
CA ALA A 61 -14.59 -7.24 16.37
C ALA A 61 -14.46 -8.72 16.76
N LYS A 62 -15.43 -9.57 16.40
CA LYS A 62 -15.34 -11.02 16.58
C LYS A 62 -14.26 -11.65 15.70
N ASP A 63 -14.09 -11.14 14.47
CA ASP A 63 -13.19 -11.69 13.44
C ASP A 63 -11.90 -10.85 13.30
N PHE A 64 -11.96 -9.56 13.65
CA PHE A 64 -10.85 -8.63 13.47
C PHE A 64 -10.50 -7.89 14.76
N TYR A 65 -9.22 -7.58 14.90
CA TYR A 65 -8.76 -6.56 15.83
C TYR A 65 -8.65 -5.23 15.08
N LEU A 66 -9.26 -4.20 15.63
CA LEU A 66 -9.11 -2.81 15.23
C LEU A 66 -8.57 -2.02 16.44
N PRO A 67 -7.73 -0.99 16.21
CA PRO A 67 -7.42 -0.04 17.28
C PRO A 67 -8.69 0.67 17.77
N PRO A 68 -8.67 1.24 18.99
CA PRO A 68 -9.78 2.07 19.45
C PRO A 68 -10.14 3.17 18.45
N GLU A 69 -11.43 3.47 18.30
CA GLU A 69 -11.94 4.49 17.37
C GLU A 69 -11.19 5.82 17.49
N ALA A 70 -10.96 6.30 18.73
CA ALA A 70 -10.23 7.54 18.98
C ALA A 70 -8.80 7.50 18.41
N THR A 71 -8.14 6.33 18.43
CA THR A 71 -6.82 6.14 17.83
C THR A 71 -6.90 6.22 16.31
N MET A 72 -7.86 5.53 15.70
CA MET A 72 -8.04 5.57 14.24
C MET A 72 -8.38 6.98 13.74
N LEU A 73 -9.22 7.72 14.48
CA LEU A 73 -9.52 9.13 14.18
C LEU A 73 -8.27 10.00 14.28
N ALA A 74 -7.48 9.84 15.35
CA ALA A 74 -6.24 10.58 15.53
C ALA A 74 -5.23 10.32 14.41
N GLU A 75 -5.02 9.05 14.04
CA GLU A 75 -4.12 8.69 12.95
C GLU A 75 -4.63 9.17 11.57
N THR A 76 -5.94 9.17 11.35
CA THR A 76 -6.55 9.70 10.11
C THR A 76 -6.39 11.22 10.00
N ALA A 77 -6.40 11.93 11.13
CA ALA A 77 -6.22 13.39 11.16
C ALA A 77 -4.77 13.85 11.03
N ARG A 78 -3.79 12.94 11.09
CA ARG A 78 -2.37 13.30 10.92
C ARG A 78 -2.08 13.81 9.52
N GLU A 79 -1.35 14.90 9.44
CA GLU A 79 -0.90 15.45 8.14
C GLU A 79 0.12 14.55 7.47
N HIS A 80 0.97 13.89 8.26
CA HIS A 80 2.04 13.01 7.80
C HIS A 80 2.14 11.76 8.67
N HIS A 81 2.53 10.64 8.07
CA HIS A 81 2.82 9.37 8.73
C HIS A 81 1.69 8.82 9.61
N GLY A 82 0.43 9.13 9.27
CA GLY A 82 -0.70 8.45 9.89
C GLY A 82 -0.67 6.96 9.55
N HIS A 83 -0.88 6.10 10.55
CA HIS A 83 -0.83 4.66 10.37
C HIS A 83 -1.60 3.95 11.47
N PHE A 84 -2.39 2.94 11.07
CA PHE A 84 -2.95 1.96 11.98
C PHE A 84 -3.13 0.63 11.26
N ASN A 85 -3.28 -0.48 12.00
CA ASN A 85 -3.44 -1.78 11.42
C ASN A 85 -4.74 -2.46 11.83
N LEU A 86 -5.21 -3.35 10.96
CA LEU A 86 -6.29 -4.30 11.22
C LEU A 86 -5.68 -5.70 11.19
N ILE A 87 -6.11 -6.59 12.10
CA ILE A 87 -5.57 -7.96 12.19
C ILE A 87 -6.73 -8.94 12.17
N HIS A 88 -6.70 -9.88 11.24
CA HIS A 88 -7.63 -10.99 11.23
C HIS A 88 -7.24 -11.98 12.35
N ARG A 89 -8.15 -12.23 13.30
CA ARG A 89 -7.83 -12.91 14.56
C ARG A 89 -7.40 -14.36 14.38
N ASP A 90 -8.06 -15.07 13.48
CA ASP A 90 -7.82 -16.52 13.30
C ASP A 90 -6.50 -16.81 12.58
N THR A 91 -6.12 -15.96 11.63
CA THR A 91 -4.92 -16.19 10.82
C THR A 91 -3.73 -15.33 11.23
N GLY A 92 -3.95 -14.25 11.99
CA GLY A 92 -2.93 -13.24 12.29
C GLY A 92 -2.53 -12.40 11.07
N PHE A 93 -3.19 -12.58 9.91
CA PHE A 93 -2.91 -11.78 8.72
C PHE A 93 -3.31 -10.32 8.97
N LYS A 94 -2.48 -9.40 8.51
CA LYS A 94 -2.55 -7.99 8.88
C LYS A 94 -2.74 -7.09 7.66
N ALA A 95 -3.55 -6.06 7.81
CA ALA A 95 -3.60 -4.92 6.89
C ALA A 95 -3.05 -3.69 7.58
N ASP A 96 -2.06 -3.06 6.98
CA ASP A 96 -1.51 -1.77 7.40
C ASP A 96 -2.18 -0.66 6.58
N LEU A 97 -2.90 0.23 7.26
CA LEU A 97 -3.63 1.34 6.65
C LEU A 97 -2.86 2.64 6.86
N TYR A 98 -2.55 3.30 5.76
CA TYR A 98 -1.85 4.59 5.72
C TYR A 98 -2.80 5.67 5.20
N PRO A 99 -3.44 6.47 6.08
CA PRO A 99 -4.22 7.62 5.63
C PRO A 99 -3.39 8.55 4.76
N THR A 100 -4.00 9.09 3.70
CA THR A 100 -3.29 9.91 2.70
C THR A 100 -2.60 11.14 3.28
N GLY A 101 -3.17 11.74 4.34
CA GLY A 101 -2.65 12.98 4.90
C GLY A 101 -2.48 14.07 3.83
N ARG A 102 -1.41 14.85 3.95
CA ARG A 102 -1.00 15.88 2.99
C ARG A 102 0.17 15.44 2.09
N ASP A 103 0.49 14.14 2.05
CA ASP A 103 1.55 13.66 1.19
C ASP A 103 1.11 13.70 -0.29
N GLU A 104 1.76 14.56 -1.07
CA GLU A 104 1.47 14.72 -2.51
C GLU A 104 1.70 13.42 -3.30
N LEU A 105 2.63 12.57 -2.86
CA LEU A 105 2.89 11.29 -3.50
C LEU A 105 1.70 10.33 -3.30
N ASN A 106 1.07 10.32 -2.11
CA ASN A 106 -0.17 9.59 -1.88
C ASN A 106 -1.30 10.10 -2.77
N ALA A 107 -1.48 11.42 -2.84
CA ALA A 107 -2.50 12.02 -3.71
C ALA A 107 -2.26 11.68 -5.20
N TRP A 108 -1.00 11.65 -5.62
CA TRP A 108 -0.63 11.25 -6.98
C TRP A 108 -0.95 9.77 -7.23
N ALA A 109 -0.64 8.87 -6.29
CA ALA A 109 -0.97 7.44 -6.40
C ALA A 109 -2.46 7.20 -6.60
N PHE A 110 -3.32 7.93 -5.87
CA PHE A 110 -4.76 7.83 -6.05
C PHE A 110 -5.25 8.26 -7.43
N ARG A 111 -4.65 9.29 -8.03
CA ARG A 111 -4.99 9.73 -9.40
C ARG A 111 -4.56 8.74 -10.47
N GLY A 112 -3.39 8.14 -10.29
CA GLY A 112 -2.78 7.19 -11.22
C GLY A 112 -3.08 5.72 -10.92
N LYS A 113 -4.00 5.42 -9.98
CA LYS A 113 -4.31 4.04 -9.60
C LYS A 113 -4.72 3.18 -10.79
N ARG A 114 -4.35 1.92 -10.74
CA ARG A 114 -4.72 0.91 -11.73
C ARG A 114 -5.76 -0.03 -11.14
N SER A 115 -6.83 -0.28 -11.87
CA SER A 115 -7.83 -1.29 -11.49
C SER A 115 -7.46 -2.63 -12.11
N ILE A 116 -7.46 -3.67 -11.30
CA ILE A 116 -7.32 -5.05 -11.77
C ILE A 116 -8.48 -5.88 -11.23
N GLU A 117 -8.89 -6.89 -11.98
CA GLU A 117 -9.79 -7.92 -11.49
C GLU A 117 -8.98 -9.05 -10.84
N PHE A 118 -9.32 -9.41 -9.62
CA PHE A 118 -8.67 -10.48 -8.88
C PHE A 118 -9.71 -11.27 -8.08
N GLU A 119 -9.89 -12.56 -8.42
CA GLU A 119 -10.88 -13.45 -7.79
C GLU A 119 -12.29 -12.84 -7.69
N GLY A 120 -12.73 -12.18 -8.77
CA GLY A 120 -14.05 -11.54 -8.85
C GLY A 120 -14.18 -10.20 -8.14
N GLU A 121 -13.09 -9.67 -7.59
CA GLU A 121 -13.05 -8.36 -6.93
C GLU A 121 -12.26 -7.34 -7.75
N ASN A 122 -12.73 -6.10 -7.74
CA ASN A 122 -11.96 -4.98 -8.26
C ASN A 122 -10.93 -4.52 -7.23
N VAL A 123 -9.66 -4.67 -7.56
CA VAL A 123 -8.55 -4.26 -6.71
C VAL A 123 -7.90 -3.01 -7.28
N MET A 124 -7.78 -1.97 -6.47
CA MET A 124 -7.10 -0.73 -6.85
C MET A 124 -5.62 -0.82 -6.43
N LEU A 125 -4.72 -0.88 -7.41
CA LEU A 125 -3.27 -0.87 -7.16
C LEU A 125 -2.71 0.55 -7.29
N ALA A 126 -1.76 0.88 -6.44
CA ALA A 126 -0.92 2.05 -6.64
C ALA A 126 -0.11 1.90 -7.94
N PRO A 127 0.22 2.98 -8.65
CA PRO A 127 1.10 2.90 -9.83
C PRO A 127 2.45 2.27 -9.48
N PRO A 128 3.10 1.53 -10.38
CA PRO A 128 4.36 0.87 -10.08
C PRO A 128 5.47 1.88 -9.69
N GLU A 129 5.46 3.07 -10.26
CA GLU A 129 6.38 4.14 -9.88
C GLU A 129 6.21 4.54 -8.40
N TYR A 130 4.97 4.62 -7.91
CA TYR A 130 4.69 4.89 -6.49
C TYR A 130 5.28 3.80 -5.60
N VAL A 131 5.08 2.53 -5.97
CA VAL A 131 5.59 1.39 -5.20
C VAL A 131 7.12 1.43 -5.12
N ILE A 132 7.79 1.72 -6.25
CA ILE A 132 9.25 1.90 -6.31
C ILE A 132 9.69 3.04 -5.39
N LEU A 133 9.07 4.21 -5.48
CA LEU A 133 9.43 5.38 -4.67
C LEU A 133 9.29 5.10 -3.17
N ARG A 134 8.19 4.47 -2.73
CA ARG A 134 8.01 4.09 -1.32
C ARG A 134 9.05 3.08 -0.85
N LYS A 135 9.43 2.12 -1.70
CA LYS A 135 10.48 1.16 -1.36
C LYS A 135 11.86 1.81 -1.26
N LEU A 136 12.15 2.82 -2.07
CA LEU A 136 13.38 3.62 -1.93
C LEU A 136 13.38 4.41 -0.61
N GLU A 137 12.27 5.02 -0.22
CA GLU A 137 12.12 5.72 1.06
C GLU A 137 12.33 4.75 2.24
N TYR A 138 11.67 3.58 2.23
CA TYR A 138 11.85 2.56 3.26
C TYR A 138 13.27 1.99 3.31
N TYR A 139 13.90 1.84 2.14
CA TYR A 139 15.31 1.44 2.11
C TYR A 139 16.21 2.50 2.74
N ARG A 140 16.00 3.77 2.44
CA ARG A 140 16.74 4.88 3.05
C ARG A 140 16.62 4.90 4.57
N GLU A 141 15.44 4.59 5.10
CA GLU A 141 15.17 4.61 6.55
C GLU A 141 15.75 3.39 7.28
N GLY A 142 15.62 2.21 6.70
CA GLY A 142 15.91 0.94 7.37
C GLY A 142 17.00 0.08 6.76
N HIS A 143 17.53 0.42 5.59
CA HIS A 143 18.56 -0.31 4.83
C HIS A 143 18.23 -1.81 4.61
N ALA A 144 16.94 -2.16 4.58
CA ALA A 144 16.52 -3.54 4.36
C ALA A 144 16.57 -3.91 2.87
N GLU A 145 17.50 -4.81 2.51
CA GLU A 145 17.77 -5.26 1.13
C GLU A 145 16.53 -5.80 0.39
N LYS A 146 15.52 -6.28 1.12
CA LYS A 146 14.27 -6.73 0.51
C LYS A 146 13.61 -5.66 -0.37
N HIS A 147 13.77 -4.37 -0.03
CA HIS A 147 13.21 -3.28 -0.81
C HIS A 147 13.90 -3.11 -2.15
N LEU A 148 15.23 -3.23 -2.19
CA LEU A 148 15.99 -3.20 -3.45
C LEU A 148 15.71 -4.43 -4.30
N HIS A 149 15.56 -5.60 -3.67
CA HIS A 149 15.18 -6.83 -4.38
C HIS A 149 13.82 -6.69 -5.06
N ASP A 150 12.80 -6.21 -4.35
CA ASP A 150 11.47 -5.97 -4.91
C ASP A 150 11.52 -4.97 -6.09
N ILE A 151 12.32 -3.88 -5.96
CA ILE A 151 12.49 -2.90 -7.04
C ILE A 151 13.11 -3.55 -8.28
N ARG A 152 14.19 -4.34 -8.11
CA ARG A 152 14.85 -5.04 -9.23
C ARG A 152 13.89 -6.00 -9.94
N ALA A 153 13.10 -6.76 -9.18
CA ALA A 153 12.08 -7.64 -9.74
C ALA A 153 11.02 -6.88 -10.53
N MET A 154 10.54 -5.74 -10.01
CA MET A 154 9.59 -4.87 -10.71
C MET A 154 10.19 -4.30 -12.00
N LEU A 155 11.46 -3.89 -11.98
CA LEU A 155 12.15 -3.37 -13.16
C LEU A 155 12.34 -4.45 -14.24
N ALA A 156 12.64 -5.68 -13.83
CA ALA A 156 12.82 -6.80 -14.75
C ALA A 156 11.53 -7.23 -15.43
N ILE A 157 10.39 -7.22 -14.71
CA ILE A 157 9.11 -7.75 -15.22
C ILE A 157 8.23 -6.65 -15.82
N SER A 158 8.12 -5.51 -15.15
CA SER A 158 7.23 -4.41 -15.54
C SER A 158 7.96 -3.14 -15.98
N GLY A 159 9.27 -3.20 -16.17
CA GLY A 159 10.10 -2.02 -16.45
C GLY A 159 9.74 -1.25 -17.71
N GLU A 160 9.15 -1.93 -18.72
CA GLU A 160 8.66 -1.30 -19.96
C GLU A 160 7.35 -0.53 -19.76
N GLN A 161 6.60 -0.86 -18.71
CA GLN A 161 5.32 -0.21 -18.38
C GLN A 161 5.49 1.03 -17.51
N LEU A 162 6.71 1.33 -17.06
CA LEU A 162 7.01 2.46 -16.19
C LEU A 162 7.06 3.76 -16.98
N ASP A 163 6.42 4.79 -16.45
CA ASP A 163 6.68 6.16 -16.85
C ASP A 163 8.02 6.63 -16.23
N ARG A 164 9.09 6.42 -17.00
CA ARG A 164 10.46 6.77 -16.57
C ARG A 164 10.63 8.27 -16.31
N THR A 165 9.91 9.10 -17.04
CA THR A 165 9.96 10.56 -16.86
C THR A 165 9.39 10.94 -15.51
N THR A 166 8.18 10.52 -15.24
CA THR A 166 7.51 10.76 -13.96
C THR A 166 8.28 10.14 -12.79
N LEU A 167 8.81 8.92 -12.93
CA LEU A 167 9.62 8.28 -11.90
C LEU A 167 10.87 9.11 -11.57
N ASN A 168 11.62 9.58 -12.59
CA ASN A 168 12.83 10.39 -12.39
C ASN A 168 12.51 11.74 -11.74
N GLU A 169 11.43 12.41 -12.13
CA GLU A 169 10.99 13.66 -11.50
C GLU A 169 10.72 13.48 -10.01
N TRP A 170 10.02 12.40 -9.64
CA TRP A 170 9.76 12.09 -8.23
C TRP A 170 11.02 11.70 -7.45
N ILE A 171 11.95 10.93 -8.06
CA ILE A 171 13.24 10.60 -7.45
C ILE A 171 14.00 11.87 -7.08
N GLN A 172 14.13 12.81 -8.02
CA GLN A 172 14.77 14.11 -7.77
C GLN A 172 14.04 14.93 -6.71
N ARG A 173 12.73 15.04 -6.82
CA ARG A 173 11.90 15.80 -5.87
C ARG A 173 11.98 15.27 -4.45
N ARG A 174 12.16 13.95 -4.27
CA ARG A 174 12.26 13.26 -2.99
C ARG A 174 13.71 13.06 -2.51
N GLY A 175 14.70 13.41 -3.33
CA GLY A 175 16.12 13.22 -3.03
C GLY A 175 16.49 11.74 -2.86
N LEU A 176 16.03 10.87 -3.78
CA LEU A 176 16.19 9.41 -3.73
C LEU A 176 17.22 8.87 -4.75
N GLU A 177 18.06 9.74 -5.31
CA GLU A 177 18.99 9.39 -6.39
C GLU A 177 20.05 8.37 -5.93
N THR A 178 20.43 8.42 -4.66
CA THR A 178 21.41 7.47 -4.09
C THR A 178 20.82 6.08 -3.99
N GLU A 179 19.62 5.95 -3.42
CA GLU A 179 18.90 4.69 -3.27
C GLU A 179 18.54 4.11 -4.63
N TRP A 180 18.15 4.97 -5.58
CA TRP A 180 17.86 4.57 -6.96
C TRP A 180 19.08 3.96 -7.65
N ARG A 181 20.27 4.57 -7.52
CA ARG A 181 21.51 4.01 -8.06
C ARG A 181 21.82 2.63 -7.46
N GLN A 182 21.60 2.45 -6.16
CA GLN A 182 21.79 1.16 -5.50
C GLN A 182 20.78 0.09 -5.96
N ALA A 183 19.55 0.50 -6.28
CA ALA A 183 18.55 -0.42 -6.81
C ALA A 183 18.85 -0.86 -8.25
N THR A 184 19.55 -0.02 -9.04
CA THR A 184 19.80 -0.23 -10.48
C THR A 184 21.24 -0.62 -10.83
N SER A 185 22.11 -0.79 -9.82
CA SER A 185 23.52 -1.23 -9.97
C SER A 185 23.65 -2.75 -10.12
#